data_3dd751ff83acd59b3b98433c5f86f484
#
_entry.id   3dd751ff83acd59b3b98433c5f86f484
#
_cell.length_a   1.000
_cell.length_b   1.000
_cell.length_c   1.000
_cell.angle_alpha   90.00
_cell.angle_beta   90.00
_cell.angle_gamma   90.00
#
_symmetry.space_group_name_H-M   'P 1'
#
loop_
_entity.id
_entity.type
_entity.pdbx_description
1 polymer ?
#
loop_
_entity_poly.entity_id
_entity_poly.type
_entity_poly.pdbx_seq_one_letter_code
_entity_poly.pdbx_strand_id
1 'polypeptide(L)'
;MKGVLALLLVSAVLPASVGITARAVAAQSGANGPGAAPPPTTPQPGAPQPGAPFPVTGNPVAAVWKERHVEFFYMGRTARYSCEGLRDKVRAMLLDLGARRDPTIVALGCEDDARARVSAAGPHLSITFSAPALPDPAAKPVRAGDLAATDARFVAFSITTDAFRNMGIGDCELVEQFARQILPKLVTRDVRQDITCIPNELSGSHYMLRGEVLRPLPPGEAAAQRNSTAL
;
A
#
# COMPACT_ATOMS: atom_id res chain seq x y z
N MET A 1 13.76 -20.36 58.15
CA MET A 1 12.55 -20.54 59.00
C MET A 1 11.73 -19.28 58.93
N LYS A 2 10.60 -19.31 58.22
CA LYS A 2 9.36 -18.54 58.41
C LYS A 2 8.55 -18.70 57.12
N GLY A 3 7.53 -19.58 57.21
CA GLY A 3 6.60 -19.83 56.15
C GLY A 3 5.58 -18.70 56.04
N VAL A 4 5.12 -18.42 54.82
CA VAL A 4 3.96 -17.59 54.56
C VAL A 4 2.94 -18.43 53.79
N LEU A 5 1.83 -18.57 54.42
CA LEU A 5 0.63 -19.30 54.03
C LEU A 5 -0.08 -18.54 52.89
N ALA A 6 -0.27 -19.13 51.74
CA ALA A 6 -1.04 -18.55 50.63
C ALA A 6 -2.50 -18.98 50.73
N LEU A 7 -3.39 -18.02 50.88
CA LEU A 7 -4.84 -18.17 50.94
C LEU A 7 -5.40 -18.26 49.53
N LEU A 8 -5.98 -19.41 49.14
CA LEU A 8 -6.72 -19.61 47.90
C LEU A 8 -8.15 -19.08 48.06
N LEU A 9 -8.49 -18.02 47.38
CA LEU A 9 -9.87 -17.56 47.19
C LEU A 9 -10.40 -18.12 45.86
N VAL A 10 -11.31 -19.08 45.98
CA VAL A 10 -12.10 -19.64 44.88
C VAL A 10 -13.31 -18.73 44.68
N SER A 11 -13.35 -17.98 43.61
CA SER A 11 -14.53 -17.22 43.17
C SER A 11 -15.34 -18.05 42.18
N ALA A 12 -16.53 -18.49 42.62
CA ALA A 12 -17.51 -19.13 41.75
C ALA A 12 -18.23 -18.09 40.89
N VAL A 13 -18.10 -18.22 39.57
CA VAL A 13 -18.87 -17.42 38.61
C VAL A 13 -20.04 -18.25 38.11
N LEU A 14 -21.25 -17.76 38.37
CA LEU A 14 -22.52 -18.32 37.88
C LEU A 14 -22.71 -17.98 36.40
N PRO A 15 -23.19 -18.88 35.54
CA PRO A 15 -23.53 -18.58 34.18
C PRO A 15 -24.91 -17.89 34.10
N ALA A 16 -24.94 -16.67 33.55
CA ALA A 16 -26.17 -15.97 33.17
C ALA A 16 -26.67 -16.53 31.82
N SER A 17 -27.83 -17.17 31.83
CA SER A 17 -28.54 -17.63 30.64
C SER A 17 -29.13 -16.46 29.91
N VAL A 18 -28.60 -16.13 28.73
CA VAL A 18 -29.16 -15.12 27.81
C VAL A 18 -30.16 -15.84 26.88
N GLY A 19 -31.45 -15.55 27.07
CA GLY A 19 -32.52 -16.04 26.20
C GLY A 19 -32.45 -15.44 24.80
N ILE A 20 -32.35 -16.30 23.81
CA ILE A 20 -32.41 -15.95 22.39
C ILE A 20 -33.88 -15.85 21.98
N THR A 21 -34.44 -14.64 21.85
CA THR A 21 -35.74 -14.42 21.19
C THR A 21 -35.54 -14.41 19.67
N ALA A 22 -35.98 -15.47 19.02
CA ALA A 22 -36.07 -15.55 17.56
C ALA A 22 -37.17 -14.58 17.06
N ARG A 23 -36.80 -13.50 16.39
CA ARG A 23 -37.73 -12.69 15.60
C ARG A 23 -37.92 -13.33 14.23
N ALA A 24 -39.15 -13.79 13.98
CA ALA A 24 -39.58 -14.22 12.65
C ALA A 24 -39.61 -13.02 11.72
N VAL A 25 -38.75 -13.06 10.68
CA VAL A 25 -38.82 -12.10 9.55
C VAL A 25 -39.86 -12.61 8.59
N ALA A 26 -40.96 -11.88 8.47
CA ALA A 26 -42.03 -12.13 7.48
C ALA A 26 -41.44 -11.89 6.07
N ALA A 27 -41.44 -12.92 5.24
CA ALA A 27 -41.11 -12.85 3.82
C ALA A 27 -42.22 -12.06 3.11
N GLN A 28 -41.95 -10.83 2.66
CA GLN A 28 -42.80 -10.11 1.73
C GLN A 28 -42.50 -10.62 0.32
N SER A 29 -43.44 -11.42 -0.22
CA SER A 29 -43.48 -11.78 -1.63
C SER A 29 -43.90 -10.55 -2.43
N GLY A 30 -42.93 -9.78 -2.94
CA GLY A 30 -43.17 -8.69 -3.90
C GLY A 30 -43.42 -9.27 -5.29
N ALA A 31 -44.58 -9.00 -5.85
CA ALA A 31 -44.98 -9.37 -7.18
C ALA A 31 -44.04 -8.79 -8.25
N ASN A 32 -43.51 -9.69 -9.10
CA ASN A 32 -42.73 -9.34 -10.29
C ASN A 32 -43.63 -8.67 -11.32
N GLY A 33 -43.53 -7.34 -11.45
CA GLY A 33 -43.99 -6.63 -12.64
C GLY A 33 -43.03 -6.83 -13.81
N PRO A 34 -43.52 -6.85 -15.09
CA PRO A 34 -42.66 -7.02 -16.25
C PRO A 34 -41.67 -5.85 -16.34
N GLY A 35 -40.41 -6.16 -16.25
CA GLY A 35 -39.29 -5.23 -16.16
C GLY A 35 -39.19 -4.33 -17.40
N ALA A 36 -39.20 -3.06 -17.17
CA ALA A 36 -38.66 -2.07 -18.10
C ALA A 36 -37.14 -2.31 -18.18
N ALA A 37 -36.61 -2.50 -19.38
CA ALA A 37 -35.19 -2.63 -19.63
C ALA A 37 -34.46 -1.38 -19.09
N PRO A 38 -33.32 -1.55 -18.38
CA PRO A 38 -32.55 -0.41 -17.92
C PRO A 38 -32.10 0.40 -19.15
N PRO A 39 -32.10 1.75 -19.05
CA PRO A 39 -31.60 2.59 -20.11
C PRO A 39 -30.14 2.25 -20.43
N PRO A 40 -29.70 2.33 -21.69
CA PRO A 40 -28.32 2.06 -22.06
C PRO A 40 -27.42 3.04 -21.28
N THR A 41 -26.53 2.49 -20.46
CA THR A 41 -25.54 3.26 -19.71
C THR A 41 -24.57 3.86 -20.73
N THR A 42 -24.69 5.15 -20.99
CA THR A 42 -23.72 5.90 -21.79
C THR A 42 -22.36 5.80 -21.11
N PRO A 43 -21.28 5.36 -21.78
CA PRO A 43 -19.95 5.33 -21.19
C PRO A 43 -19.56 6.74 -20.74
N GLN A 44 -19.34 6.92 -19.46
CA GLN A 44 -18.90 8.20 -18.91
C GLN A 44 -17.46 8.46 -19.40
N PRO A 45 -17.21 9.52 -20.18
CA PRO A 45 -15.86 9.82 -20.67
C PRO A 45 -14.97 10.15 -19.49
N GLY A 46 -13.90 9.36 -19.29
CA GLY A 46 -12.81 9.73 -18.40
C GLY A 46 -12.56 8.87 -17.17
N ALA A 47 -13.30 7.78 -16.93
CA ALA A 47 -12.92 6.83 -15.89
C ALA A 47 -11.69 6.02 -16.38
N PRO A 48 -10.55 6.02 -15.64
CA PRO A 48 -9.40 5.18 -15.99
C PRO A 48 -9.81 3.71 -15.96
N GLN A 49 -9.63 3.01 -17.07
CA GLN A 49 -9.87 1.57 -17.11
C GLN A 49 -8.87 0.83 -16.20
N PRO A 50 -9.32 -0.13 -15.39
CA PRO A 50 -8.42 -0.97 -14.61
C PRO A 50 -7.41 -1.66 -15.53
N GLY A 51 -6.11 -1.41 -15.32
CA GLY A 51 -5.04 -2.00 -16.12
C GLY A 51 -4.55 -1.15 -17.31
N ALA A 52 -5.14 0.01 -17.58
CA ALA A 52 -4.56 0.95 -18.52
C ALA A 52 -3.21 1.47 -18.01
N PRO A 53 -2.15 1.51 -18.83
CA PRO A 53 -0.87 2.08 -18.42
C PRO A 53 -1.09 3.54 -18.03
N PHE A 54 -0.53 3.94 -16.90
CA PHE A 54 -0.60 5.33 -16.46
C PHE A 54 -0.04 6.26 -17.51
N PRO A 55 -0.68 7.44 -17.75
CA PRO A 55 -0.19 8.38 -18.73
C PRO A 55 1.25 8.77 -18.40
N VAL A 56 2.09 8.69 -19.41
CA VAL A 56 3.50 9.05 -19.31
C VAL A 56 3.60 10.57 -19.40
N THR A 57 4.11 11.18 -18.35
CA THR A 57 4.27 12.62 -18.27
C THR A 57 5.74 12.98 -18.17
N GLY A 58 6.22 13.72 -19.15
CA GLY A 58 7.56 14.30 -19.15
C GLY A 58 8.60 13.56 -19.99
N ASN A 59 9.64 14.32 -20.35
CA ASN A 59 10.80 13.82 -21.06
C ASN A 59 11.65 12.96 -20.13
N PRO A 60 12.36 11.97 -20.67
CA PRO A 60 13.35 11.23 -19.93
C PRO A 60 14.44 12.11 -19.35
N VAL A 61 14.88 11.75 -18.16
CA VAL A 61 15.97 12.43 -17.46
C VAL A 61 17.00 11.39 -17.02
N ALA A 62 18.26 11.81 -17.00
CA ALA A 62 19.30 10.99 -16.40
C ALA A 62 19.02 10.83 -14.91
N ALA A 63 19.11 9.62 -14.42
CA ALA A 63 18.87 9.27 -13.03
C ALA A 63 19.94 8.28 -12.53
N VAL A 64 19.97 8.07 -11.23
CA VAL A 64 20.84 7.10 -10.57
C VAL A 64 20.00 6.22 -9.65
N TRP A 65 20.33 4.95 -9.59
CA TRP A 65 19.78 4.07 -8.57
C TRP A 65 20.33 4.45 -7.21
N LYS A 66 19.44 4.78 -6.29
CA LYS A 66 19.81 5.10 -4.92
C LYS A 66 19.14 4.14 -3.96
N GLU A 67 19.96 3.49 -3.13
CA GLU A 67 19.48 2.64 -2.05
C GLU A 67 18.84 3.49 -0.95
N ARG A 68 17.76 2.99 -0.40
CA ARG A 68 16.98 3.58 0.68
C ARG A 68 16.75 2.55 1.76
N HIS A 69 16.87 2.98 3.00
CA HIS A 69 16.49 2.20 4.16
C HIS A 69 15.35 2.91 4.88
N VAL A 70 14.31 2.16 5.26
CA VAL A 70 13.11 2.67 5.95
C VAL A 70 12.69 1.69 7.02
N GLU A 71 12.50 2.20 8.23
CA GLU A 71 11.80 1.49 9.28
C GLU A 71 10.32 1.91 9.21
N PHE A 72 9.47 0.97 8.85
CA PHE A 72 8.05 1.20 8.64
C PHE A 72 7.25 0.57 9.77
N PHE A 73 6.53 1.38 10.52
CA PHE A 73 5.66 0.93 11.60
C PHE A 73 4.21 0.99 11.18
N TYR A 74 3.55 -0.17 11.18
CA TYR A 74 2.13 -0.24 10.91
C TYR A 74 1.34 -0.19 12.22
N MET A 75 0.52 0.85 12.38
CA MET A 75 -0.28 1.12 13.58
C MET A 75 -1.79 1.09 13.27
N GLY A 76 -2.21 0.37 12.23
CA GLY A 76 -3.61 0.26 11.87
C GLY A 76 -4.43 -0.54 12.88
N ARG A 77 -5.70 -0.19 12.98
CA ARG A 77 -6.67 -0.84 13.89
C ARG A 77 -7.75 -1.59 13.12
N THR A 78 -8.00 -1.22 11.87
CA THR A 78 -9.07 -1.79 11.03
C THR A 78 -8.65 -3.11 10.40
N ALA A 79 -7.44 -3.17 9.84
CA ALA A 79 -6.90 -4.39 9.26
C ALA A 79 -5.72 -4.90 10.08
N ARG A 80 -5.71 -6.21 10.32
CA ARG A 80 -4.57 -6.93 10.88
C ARG A 80 -3.93 -7.76 9.79
N TYR A 81 -2.62 -7.68 9.69
CA TYR A 81 -1.87 -8.37 8.66
C TYR A 81 -1.01 -9.47 9.26
N SER A 82 -0.97 -10.60 8.57
CA SER A 82 0.15 -11.51 8.70
C SER A 82 1.44 -10.82 8.26
N CYS A 83 2.59 -11.28 8.73
CA CYS A 83 3.89 -10.74 8.30
C CYS A 83 4.07 -10.83 6.79
N GLU A 84 3.64 -11.93 6.20
CA GLU A 84 3.68 -12.13 4.76
C GLU A 84 2.74 -11.16 4.02
N GLY A 85 1.48 -11.06 4.47
CA GLY A 85 0.50 -10.17 3.85
C GLY A 85 0.91 -8.70 3.89
N LEU A 86 1.44 -8.21 5.02
CA LEU A 86 1.93 -6.84 5.13
C LEU A 86 3.14 -6.59 4.22
N ARG A 87 4.12 -7.52 4.23
CA ARG A 87 5.30 -7.47 3.38
C ARG A 87 4.92 -7.43 1.89
N ASP A 88 3.99 -8.27 1.47
CA ASP A 88 3.61 -8.39 0.07
C ASP A 88 2.84 -7.16 -0.43
N LYS A 89 1.97 -6.57 0.41
CA LYS A 89 1.30 -5.31 0.08
C LYS A 89 2.28 -4.14 -0.05
N VAL A 90 3.21 -4.00 0.89
CA VAL A 90 4.24 -2.95 0.84
C VAL A 90 5.18 -3.17 -0.36
N ARG A 91 5.57 -4.42 -0.64
CA ARG A 91 6.36 -4.77 -1.82
C ARG A 91 5.65 -4.38 -3.11
N ALA A 92 4.36 -4.70 -3.23
CA ALA A 92 3.57 -4.36 -4.42
C ALA A 92 3.53 -2.84 -4.64
N MET A 93 3.29 -2.05 -3.61
CA MET A 93 3.30 -0.59 -3.68
C MET A 93 4.67 -0.04 -4.10
N LEU A 94 5.76 -0.55 -3.53
CA LEU A 94 7.12 -0.15 -3.89
C LEU A 94 7.44 -0.43 -5.37
N LEU A 95 7.10 -1.62 -5.86
CA LEU A 95 7.34 -2.01 -7.26
C LEU A 95 6.52 -1.16 -8.23
N ASP A 96 5.27 -0.88 -7.90
CA ASP A 96 4.41 -0.01 -8.70
C ASP A 96 4.90 1.44 -8.72
N LEU A 97 5.61 1.87 -7.69
CA LEU A 97 6.22 3.20 -7.62
C LEU A 97 7.66 3.23 -8.17
N GLY A 98 8.11 2.17 -8.85
CA GLY A 98 9.36 2.15 -9.60
C GLY A 98 10.60 1.72 -8.81
N ALA A 99 10.43 1.11 -7.64
CA ALA A 99 11.54 0.44 -6.98
C ALA A 99 12.04 -0.77 -7.80
N ARG A 100 13.31 -1.16 -7.63
CA ARG A 100 13.86 -2.39 -8.22
C ARG A 100 13.10 -3.62 -7.74
N ARG A 101 13.17 -4.70 -8.53
CA ARG A 101 12.37 -5.93 -8.32
C ARG A 101 12.75 -6.73 -7.07
N ASP A 102 13.82 -6.39 -6.41
CA ASP A 102 14.45 -7.13 -5.31
C ASP A 102 14.53 -6.34 -3.98
N PRO A 103 13.44 -5.68 -3.52
CA PRO A 103 13.46 -5.04 -2.22
C PRO A 103 13.60 -6.10 -1.12
N THR A 104 14.51 -5.87 -0.18
CA THR A 104 14.62 -6.67 1.03
C THR A 104 13.67 -6.12 2.07
N ILE A 105 12.69 -6.94 2.49
CA ILE A 105 11.69 -6.55 3.48
C ILE A 105 11.66 -7.61 4.58
N VAL A 106 12.07 -7.24 5.77
CA VAL A 106 12.02 -8.07 6.97
C VAL A 106 10.85 -7.61 7.83
N ALA A 107 9.90 -8.50 8.12
CA ALA A 107 8.72 -8.21 8.92
C ALA A 107 8.88 -8.80 10.33
N LEU A 108 8.53 -8.01 11.35
CA LEU A 108 8.63 -8.38 12.76
C LEU A 108 7.36 -7.95 13.50
N GLY A 109 7.00 -8.67 14.57
CA GLY A 109 5.88 -8.28 15.45
C GLY A 109 4.48 -8.42 14.85
N CYS A 110 4.30 -9.27 13.83
CA CYS A 110 3.02 -9.58 13.23
C CYS A 110 2.30 -10.72 13.98
N GLU A 111 1.02 -10.94 13.69
CA GLU A 111 0.20 -11.97 14.38
C GLU A 111 0.73 -13.40 14.24
N ASP A 112 1.42 -13.72 13.14
CA ASP A 112 1.91 -15.07 12.85
C ASP A 112 3.18 -15.45 13.64
N ASP A 113 3.80 -14.48 14.28
CA ASP A 113 4.98 -14.75 15.08
C ASP A 113 4.58 -15.25 16.48
N ALA A 114 4.27 -16.54 16.56
CA ALA A 114 3.91 -17.21 17.82
C ALA A 114 5.01 -17.11 18.91
N ARG A 115 6.20 -16.64 18.57
CA ARG A 115 7.33 -16.36 19.45
C ARG A 115 7.48 -14.89 19.80
N ALA A 116 6.99 -14.00 18.96
CA ALA A 116 6.94 -12.59 19.28
C ALA A 116 5.77 -12.40 20.26
N ARG A 117 6.08 -12.14 21.53
CA ARG A 117 5.15 -11.41 22.37
C ARG A 117 4.72 -10.22 21.54
N VAL A 118 3.41 -10.14 21.22
CA VAL A 118 2.82 -9.06 20.43
C VAL A 118 3.49 -7.78 20.91
N SER A 119 4.38 -7.23 20.09
CA SER A 119 5.08 -6.02 20.47
C SER A 119 4.01 -4.97 20.68
N ALA A 120 4.04 -4.29 21.81
CA ALA A 120 3.14 -3.16 22.06
C ALA A 120 3.25 -2.08 20.96
N ALA A 121 4.29 -2.15 20.14
CA ALA A 121 4.56 -1.25 19.01
C ALA A 121 3.88 -1.66 17.68
N GLY A 122 3.20 -2.83 17.63
CA GLY A 122 2.57 -3.35 16.38
C GLY A 122 3.56 -3.93 15.36
N PRO A 123 3.08 -4.34 14.18
CA PRO A 123 3.90 -4.83 13.08
C PRO A 123 4.90 -3.79 12.58
N HIS A 124 6.11 -4.24 12.33
CA HIS A 124 7.23 -3.41 11.92
C HIS A 124 7.96 -4.05 10.75
N LEU A 125 8.25 -3.26 9.71
CA LEU A 125 9.03 -3.68 8.54
C LEU A 125 10.34 -2.90 8.48
N SER A 126 11.45 -3.61 8.44
CA SER A 126 12.73 -3.07 8.02
C SER A 126 12.88 -3.27 6.52
N ILE A 127 12.93 -2.18 5.76
CA ILE A 127 12.84 -2.17 4.30
C ILE A 127 14.09 -1.56 3.71
N THR A 128 14.78 -2.32 2.86
CA THR A 128 15.86 -1.82 2.01
C THR A 128 15.46 -1.99 0.55
N PHE A 129 15.46 -0.89 -0.21
CA PHE A 129 15.11 -0.90 -1.62
C PHE A 129 15.90 0.13 -2.41
N SER A 130 16.04 -0.07 -3.72
CA SER A 130 16.64 0.90 -4.63
C SER A 130 15.56 1.52 -5.51
N ALA A 131 15.60 2.85 -5.65
CA ALA A 131 14.70 3.60 -6.52
C ALA A 131 15.48 4.67 -7.32
N PRO A 132 14.98 5.10 -8.49
CA PRO A 132 15.61 6.17 -9.24
C PRO A 132 15.61 7.48 -8.44
N ALA A 133 16.73 8.17 -8.50
CA ALA A 133 16.91 9.50 -7.92
C ALA A 133 17.56 10.43 -8.96
N LEU A 134 17.26 11.70 -8.88
CA LEU A 134 17.98 12.70 -9.67
C LEU A 134 19.43 12.76 -9.21
N PRO A 135 20.39 12.93 -10.13
CA PRO A 135 21.80 13.10 -9.77
C PRO A 135 21.95 14.31 -8.86
N ASP A 136 22.77 14.17 -7.84
CA ASP A 136 23.15 15.31 -7.01
C ASP A 136 24.09 16.20 -7.82
N PRO A 137 23.76 17.49 -8.04
CA PRO A 137 24.61 18.41 -8.80
C PRO A 137 26.00 18.62 -8.16
N ALA A 138 26.14 18.36 -6.87
CA ALA A 138 27.40 18.43 -6.14
C ALA A 138 28.21 17.13 -6.19
N ALA A 139 27.59 16.01 -6.62
CA ALA A 139 28.29 14.74 -6.76
C ALA A 139 29.09 14.69 -8.06
N LYS A 140 30.15 13.83 -8.08
CA LYS A 140 30.84 13.54 -9.34
C LYS A 140 29.84 13.03 -10.37
N PRO A 141 29.91 13.51 -11.63
CA PRO A 141 29.00 13.06 -12.67
C PRO A 141 29.10 11.54 -12.84
N VAL A 142 27.94 10.89 -12.77
CA VAL A 142 27.82 9.45 -13.03
C VAL A 142 27.99 9.24 -14.53
N ARG A 143 28.96 8.44 -14.93
CA ARG A 143 29.25 8.18 -16.33
C ARG A 143 28.22 7.20 -16.90
N ALA A 144 27.89 7.40 -18.18
CA ALA A 144 27.11 6.41 -18.93
C ALA A 144 27.87 5.07 -18.90
N GLY A 145 27.24 4.04 -18.33
CA GLY A 145 27.88 2.72 -18.12
C GLY A 145 28.15 2.37 -16.67
N ASP A 146 28.11 3.31 -15.74
CA ASP A 146 28.13 2.98 -14.32
C ASP A 146 26.87 2.19 -13.93
N LEU A 147 27.02 1.15 -13.14
CA LEU A 147 25.90 0.29 -12.69
C LEU A 147 24.77 1.05 -11.96
N ALA A 148 25.09 2.22 -11.44
CA ALA A 148 24.13 3.12 -10.79
C ALA A 148 23.36 4.01 -11.76
N ALA A 149 23.83 4.21 -13.00
CA ALA A 149 23.17 5.08 -13.99
C ALA A 149 21.91 4.41 -14.55
N THR A 150 20.86 5.20 -14.74
CA THR A 150 19.63 4.78 -15.41
C THR A 150 18.96 5.98 -16.05
N ASP A 151 18.18 5.75 -17.11
CA ASP A 151 17.28 6.74 -17.63
C ASP A 151 15.91 6.56 -16.97
N ALA A 152 15.30 7.64 -16.55
CA ALA A 152 14.02 7.62 -15.84
C ALA A 152 13.11 8.75 -16.33
N ARG A 153 11.82 8.64 -16.07
CA ARG A 153 10.84 9.70 -16.33
C ARG A 153 9.77 9.71 -15.23
N PHE A 154 9.10 10.83 -15.11
CA PHE A 154 7.93 10.90 -14.24
C PHE A 154 6.75 10.17 -14.89
N VAL A 155 6.11 9.32 -14.12
CA VAL A 155 4.94 8.53 -14.51
C VAL A 155 3.86 8.74 -13.46
N ALA A 156 2.65 9.02 -13.90
CA ALA A 156 1.51 9.16 -13.00
C ALA A 156 1.27 7.85 -12.23
N PHE A 157 0.90 7.97 -10.97
CA PHE A 157 0.45 6.84 -10.15
C PHE A 157 -0.88 7.15 -9.46
N SER A 158 -1.63 6.11 -9.14
CA SER A 158 -2.87 6.21 -8.36
C SER A 158 -3.04 4.97 -7.51
N ILE A 159 -3.12 5.14 -6.20
CA ILE A 159 -3.43 4.11 -5.22
C ILE A 159 -4.80 4.45 -4.66
N THR A 160 -5.81 3.66 -5.02
CA THR A 160 -7.21 3.84 -4.60
C THR A 160 -7.80 2.50 -4.19
N THR A 161 -8.92 2.52 -3.48
CA THR A 161 -9.64 1.32 -3.04
C THR A 161 -9.98 0.34 -4.17
N ASP A 162 -10.19 0.83 -5.39
CA ASP A 162 -10.73 0.03 -6.48
C ASP A 162 -9.70 -0.33 -7.56
N ALA A 163 -8.56 0.34 -7.58
CA ALA A 163 -7.63 0.27 -8.71
C ALA A 163 -6.29 -0.41 -8.40
N PHE A 164 -5.99 -0.69 -7.13
CA PHE A 164 -4.69 -1.22 -6.76
C PHE A 164 -4.77 -2.71 -6.41
N ARG A 165 -3.81 -3.50 -6.93
CA ARG A 165 -3.75 -4.95 -6.78
C ARG A 165 -3.89 -5.40 -5.32
N ASN A 166 -4.88 -6.23 -5.01
CA ASN A 166 -5.10 -6.83 -3.69
C ASN A 166 -5.25 -5.81 -2.54
N MET A 167 -5.60 -4.57 -2.85
CA MET A 167 -5.89 -3.54 -1.87
C MET A 167 -7.41 -3.37 -1.77
N GLY A 168 -7.91 -3.24 -0.56
CA GLY A 168 -9.33 -3.04 -0.28
C GLY A 168 -9.53 -1.89 0.69
N ILE A 169 -10.78 -1.60 1.02
CA ILE A 169 -11.15 -0.51 1.93
C ILE A 169 -10.48 -0.66 3.31
N GLY A 170 -10.22 -1.90 3.76
CA GLY A 170 -9.51 -2.17 5.02
C GLY A 170 -8.05 -1.74 5.02
N ASP A 171 -7.46 -1.48 3.84
CA ASP A 171 -6.06 -1.06 3.71
C ASP A 171 -5.86 0.46 3.85
N CYS A 172 -6.92 1.21 4.18
CA CYS A 172 -6.87 2.66 4.32
C CYS A 172 -5.72 3.14 5.21
N GLU A 173 -5.61 2.61 6.42
CA GLU A 173 -4.56 2.97 7.38
C GLU A 173 -3.15 2.57 6.89
N LEU A 174 -3.04 1.47 6.11
CA LEU A 174 -1.78 1.06 5.50
C LEU A 174 -1.32 2.09 4.44
N VAL A 175 -2.23 2.53 3.57
CA VAL A 175 -1.93 3.53 2.54
C VAL A 175 -1.58 4.88 3.17
N GLU A 176 -2.29 5.29 4.21
CA GLU A 176 -1.99 6.52 4.96
C GLU A 176 -0.57 6.49 5.54
N GLN A 177 -0.20 5.39 6.17
CA GLN A 177 1.12 5.26 6.80
C GLN A 177 2.23 5.08 5.76
N PHE A 178 1.97 4.38 4.65
CA PHE A 178 2.87 4.30 3.50
C PHE A 178 3.15 5.70 2.93
N ALA A 179 2.11 6.51 2.74
CA ALA A 179 2.24 7.88 2.24
C ALA A 179 3.10 8.75 3.17
N ARG A 180 3.03 8.55 4.48
CA ARG A 180 3.83 9.32 5.45
C ARG A 180 5.26 8.82 5.62
N GLN A 181 5.51 7.52 5.60
CA GLN A 181 6.80 6.94 6.00
C GLN A 181 7.67 6.53 4.81
N ILE A 182 7.07 6.02 3.73
CA ILE A 182 7.80 5.45 2.58
C ILE A 182 7.80 6.39 1.38
N LEU A 183 6.65 6.96 1.01
CA LEU A 183 6.54 7.81 -0.17
C LEU A 183 7.55 8.98 -0.21
N PRO A 184 7.89 9.65 0.91
CA PRO A 184 8.90 10.72 0.93
C PRO A 184 10.33 10.24 0.61
N LYS A 185 10.57 8.94 0.56
CA LYS A 185 11.86 8.35 0.16
C LYS A 185 11.98 8.15 -1.35
N LEU A 186 10.89 8.32 -2.07
CA LEU A 186 10.84 8.28 -3.53
C LEU A 186 10.90 9.70 -4.10
N VAL A 187 11.32 9.83 -5.36
CA VAL A 187 11.27 11.12 -6.06
C VAL A 187 9.89 11.26 -6.67
N THR A 188 9.07 12.09 -6.06
CA THR A 188 7.67 12.31 -6.45
C THR A 188 7.41 13.79 -6.70
N ARG A 189 6.36 14.10 -7.47
CA ARG A 189 5.83 15.45 -7.66
C ARG A 189 4.32 15.42 -7.79
N ASP A 190 3.66 16.57 -7.57
CA ASP A 190 2.22 16.76 -7.71
C ASP A 190 1.39 15.76 -6.89
N VAL A 191 1.92 15.37 -5.71
CA VAL A 191 1.26 14.40 -4.82
C VAL A 191 0.01 15.03 -4.21
N ARG A 192 -1.12 14.34 -4.40
CA ARG A 192 -2.41 14.66 -3.80
C ARG A 192 -2.88 13.49 -2.98
N GLN A 193 -3.37 13.79 -1.79
CA GLN A 193 -3.87 12.79 -0.85
C GLN A 193 -5.30 13.18 -0.44
N ASP A 194 -6.20 12.23 -0.56
CA ASP A 194 -7.54 12.29 0.00
C ASP A 194 -7.76 10.96 0.73
N ILE A 195 -7.44 10.96 2.01
CA ILE A 195 -7.38 9.75 2.83
C ILE A 195 -8.15 10.03 4.12
N THR A 196 -9.24 9.30 4.31
CA THR A 196 -10.05 9.32 5.53
C THR A 196 -10.19 7.89 6.02
N CYS A 197 -9.50 7.54 7.09
CA CYS A 197 -9.55 6.22 7.69
C CYS A 197 -10.28 6.32 9.04
N ILE A 198 -11.38 5.58 9.17
CA ILE A 198 -12.13 5.48 10.43
C ILE A 198 -11.66 4.21 11.14
N PRO A 199 -11.01 4.32 12.31
CA PRO A 199 -10.49 3.15 13.04
C PRO A 199 -11.59 2.15 13.39
N ASN A 200 -11.34 0.87 13.12
CA ASN A 200 -12.26 -0.26 13.34
C ASN A 200 -13.54 -0.21 12.51
N GLU A 201 -13.63 0.65 11.49
CA GLU A 201 -14.79 0.79 10.64
C GLU A 201 -14.39 0.81 9.16
N LEU A 202 -15.11 0.03 8.35
CA LEU A 202 -14.90 0.01 6.89
C LEU A 202 -15.80 1.03 6.19
N SER A 203 -17.02 1.21 6.68
CA SER A 203 -17.95 2.16 6.08
C SER A 203 -17.49 3.60 6.31
N GLY A 204 -17.48 4.41 5.25
CA GLY A 204 -16.99 5.78 5.31
C GLY A 204 -15.48 5.95 5.22
N SER A 205 -14.68 4.88 5.37
CA SER A 205 -13.26 4.93 5.07
C SER A 205 -13.03 4.98 3.56
N HIS A 206 -12.14 5.86 3.12
CA HIS A 206 -11.69 5.91 1.72
C HIS A 206 -10.25 6.39 1.64
N TYR A 207 -9.60 6.06 0.55
CA TYR A 207 -8.28 6.60 0.26
C TYR A 207 -8.07 6.79 -1.23
N MET A 208 -7.42 7.89 -1.55
CA MET A 208 -6.90 8.22 -2.85
C MET A 208 -5.55 8.90 -2.69
N LEU A 209 -4.51 8.26 -3.18
CA LEU A 209 -3.15 8.78 -3.22
C LEU A 209 -2.71 8.82 -4.68
N ARG A 210 -2.52 10.01 -5.23
CA ARG A 210 -2.16 10.23 -6.64
C ARG A 210 -0.98 11.17 -6.74
N GLY A 211 -0.26 11.08 -7.86
CA GLY A 211 0.85 11.97 -8.17
C GLY A 211 1.67 11.41 -9.31
N GLU A 212 2.87 11.91 -9.44
CA GLU A 212 3.86 11.39 -10.36
C GLU A 212 5.09 10.92 -9.58
N VAL A 213 5.68 9.82 -10.03
CA VAL A 213 6.87 9.24 -9.44
C VAL A 213 7.92 8.99 -10.52
N LEU A 214 9.18 9.21 -10.20
CA LEU A 214 10.29 8.93 -11.08
C LEU A 214 10.47 7.43 -11.22
N ARG A 215 10.22 6.89 -12.45
CA ARG A 215 10.35 5.47 -12.77
C ARG A 215 11.46 5.22 -13.78
N PRO A 216 12.18 4.10 -13.68
CA PRO A 216 13.16 3.73 -14.71
C PRO A 216 12.45 3.49 -16.04
N LEU A 217 13.09 3.84 -17.13
CA LEU A 217 12.62 3.50 -18.47
C LEU A 217 12.74 1.98 -18.69
N PRO A 218 11.78 1.38 -19.42
CA PRO A 218 11.96 0.02 -19.92
C PRO A 218 13.24 -0.10 -20.76
N PRO A 219 13.96 -1.22 -20.70
CA PRO A 219 15.26 -1.38 -21.38
C PRO A 219 15.23 -1.03 -22.87
N GLY A 220 14.14 -1.34 -23.58
CA GLY A 220 13.99 -1.04 -25.01
C GLY A 220 13.85 0.45 -25.31
N GLU A 221 13.12 1.20 -24.50
CA GLU A 221 12.96 2.66 -24.68
C GLU A 221 14.25 3.41 -24.35
N ALA A 222 14.96 3.00 -23.31
CA ALA A 222 16.25 3.57 -22.95
C ALA A 222 17.30 3.40 -24.06
N ALA A 223 17.26 2.28 -24.80
CA ALA A 223 18.17 2.06 -25.93
C ALA A 223 17.81 2.92 -27.16
N ALA A 224 16.52 3.01 -27.48
CA ALA A 224 16.05 3.81 -28.62
C ALA A 224 16.41 5.30 -28.47
N GLN A 225 16.31 5.83 -27.26
CA GLN A 225 16.60 7.23 -26.98
C GLN A 225 18.09 7.57 -27.08
N ARG A 226 18.97 6.72 -26.56
CA ARG A 226 20.42 6.93 -26.69
C ARG A 226 20.85 7.01 -28.14
N ASN A 227 20.24 6.22 -29.02
CA ASN A 227 20.53 6.24 -30.45
C ASN A 227 20.02 7.50 -31.14
N SER A 228 18.92 8.12 -30.68
CA SER A 228 18.36 9.34 -31.22
C SER A 228 19.13 10.61 -30.83
N THR A 229 19.86 10.56 -29.72
CA THR A 229 20.66 11.71 -29.24
C THR A 229 22.08 11.71 -29.82
N ALA A 230 22.49 10.62 -30.49
CA ALA A 230 23.82 10.44 -31.09
C ALA A 230 23.90 10.86 -32.56
N LEU A 231 22.82 11.40 -33.15
CA LEU A 231 22.71 11.98 -34.48
C LEU A 231 22.62 13.50 -34.40
#